data_f32fbd9f0f7ee68e7d4cd36eac884fb2
#
_entry.id   f32fbd9f0f7ee68e7d4cd36eac884fb2
#
_cell.length_a   1.000
_cell.length_b   1.000
_cell.length_c   1.000
_cell.angle_alpha   90.00
_cell.angle_beta   90.00
_cell.angle_gamma   90.00
#
_symmetry.space_group_name_H-M   'P 1'
#
loop_
_entity.id
_entity.type
_entity.pdbx_description
1 polymer ?
#
loop_
_entity_poly.entity_id
_entity_poly.type
_entity_poly.pdbx_seq_one_letter_code
_entity_poly.pdbx_strand_id
1 'polypeptide(L)'
;MTKLKSIRAFAVLAVAGGVAFGGAAQADENAELIVNGEIKLVTKTAAPDHLKDAVDTIYSGWLFRETGTQAMQMDDFVNPGMLDAEAGIELYNAVDGTEGKSCASCHGDIAEGMKGLRAVYPKWNEAASEVRTMEMQVNDCRETRMGAEPYKYISREMGQIVSAVSLQSRGEPVNVAIDGPVAATWAQGKELYYTRTGILDLSCASCHEENYGNMIRADHLSQGQINGFPVYRLNNAKINQVHDRFKGCVRDTRAETYNPGSSEFIALELYVASRGNGLSVEGVSLRN
;
A
#
# COMPACT_ATOMS: atom_id res chain seq x y z
N MET A 1 -42.14 76.00 -27.78
CA MET A 1 -42.02 75.46 -26.40
C MET A 1 -41.84 73.97 -26.50
N THR A 2 -40.58 73.49 -26.55
CA THR A 2 -40.23 72.09 -26.80
C THR A 2 -39.64 71.53 -25.50
N LYS A 3 -40.35 70.55 -24.87
CA LYS A 3 -39.89 69.91 -23.64
C LYS A 3 -38.89 68.82 -23.95
N LEU A 4 -37.65 68.96 -23.45
CA LEU A 4 -36.62 67.93 -23.45
C LEU A 4 -37.01 66.87 -22.42
N LYS A 5 -37.12 65.58 -22.85
CA LYS A 5 -37.22 64.44 -21.93
C LYS A 5 -35.81 63.89 -21.62
N SER A 6 -35.43 63.98 -20.37
CA SER A 6 -34.15 63.38 -19.86
C SER A 6 -34.30 61.86 -19.79
N ILE A 7 -33.45 61.15 -20.53
CA ILE A 7 -33.28 59.70 -20.42
C ILE A 7 -32.26 59.42 -19.32
N ARG A 8 -32.73 58.80 -18.26
CA ARG A 8 -31.83 58.28 -17.18
C ARG A 8 -31.30 56.91 -17.63
N ALA A 9 -30.00 56.85 -17.89
CA ALA A 9 -29.30 55.60 -18.13
C ALA A 9 -29.13 54.88 -16.80
N PHE A 10 -29.67 53.66 -16.68
CA PHE A 10 -29.37 52.74 -15.61
C PHE A 10 -28.12 51.97 -15.98
N ALA A 11 -27.02 52.18 -15.25
CA ALA A 11 -25.83 51.33 -15.35
C ALA A 11 -26.09 50.02 -14.60
N VAL A 12 -26.19 48.93 -15.33
CA VAL A 12 -26.24 47.58 -14.76
C VAL A 12 -24.79 47.14 -14.45
N LEU A 13 -24.41 47.13 -13.20
CA LEU A 13 -23.14 46.55 -12.73
C LEU A 13 -23.28 45.02 -12.83
N ALA A 14 -22.66 44.41 -13.83
CA ALA A 14 -22.49 42.96 -13.91
C ALA A 14 -21.38 42.54 -12.92
N VAL A 15 -21.77 42.02 -11.78
CA VAL A 15 -20.83 41.35 -10.88
C VAL A 15 -20.51 39.99 -11.50
N ALA A 16 -19.35 39.89 -12.16
CA ALA A 16 -18.79 38.61 -12.58
C ALA A 16 -18.28 37.88 -11.33
N GLY A 17 -19.16 37.07 -10.72
CA GLY A 17 -18.75 36.12 -9.71
C GLY A 17 -17.85 35.05 -10.34
N GLY A 18 -16.54 35.19 -10.18
CA GLY A 18 -15.59 34.14 -10.51
C GLY A 18 -15.89 32.94 -9.62
N VAL A 19 -16.47 31.89 -10.19
CA VAL A 19 -16.49 30.56 -9.56
C VAL A 19 -15.05 30.07 -9.64
N ALA A 20 -14.29 30.22 -8.56
CA ALA A 20 -13.06 29.50 -8.39
C ALA A 20 -13.39 28.00 -8.38
N PHE A 21 -13.19 27.31 -9.48
CA PHE A 21 -13.12 25.88 -9.48
C PHE A 21 -11.92 25.55 -8.57
N GLY A 22 -12.22 25.06 -7.36
CA GLY A 22 -11.22 24.49 -6.50
C GLY A 22 -10.52 23.39 -7.30
N GLY A 23 -9.28 23.64 -7.73
CA GLY A 23 -8.45 22.63 -8.35
C GLY A 23 -8.41 21.45 -7.39
N ALA A 24 -8.62 20.23 -7.88
CA ALA A 24 -8.34 19.02 -7.13
C ALA A 24 -6.95 19.22 -6.50
N ALA A 25 -6.84 18.99 -5.19
CA ALA A 25 -5.57 19.10 -4.52
C ALA A 25 -4.63 18.08 -5.17
N GLN A 26 -3.74 18.57 -6.01
CA GLN A 26 -2.72 17.76 -6.63
C GLN A 26 -1.79 17.32 -5.50
N ALA A 27 -1.41 16.02 -5.49
CA ALA A 27 -0.45 15.53 -4.51
C ALA A 27 0.76 16.47 -4.46
N ASP A 28 1.11 16.94 -3.26
CA ASP A 28 2.34 17.73 -3.10
C ASP A 28 3.53 16.76 -3.19
N GLU A 29 4.10 16.65 -4.39
CA GLU A 29 5.24 15.78 -4.68
C GLU A 29 6.49 16.10 -3.84
N ASN A 30 6.50 17.22 -3.16
CA ASN A 30 7.59 17.67 -2.29
C ASN A 30 7.27 17.50 -0.80
N ALA A 31 6.08 16.97 -0.47
CA ALA A 31 5.75 16.69 0.91
C ALA A 31 6.70 15.63 1.50
N GLU A 32 7.18 15.87 2.71
CA GLU A 32 8.07 14.97 3.42
C GLU A 32 7.29 14.17 4.48
N LEU A 33 7.40 12.85 4.43
CA LEU A 33 6.86 11.98 5.47
C LEU A 33 7.93 11.83 6.56
N ILE A 34 7.72 12.50 7.68
CA ILE A 34 8.56 12.42 8.87
C ILE A 34 7.68 11.91 10.01
N VAL A 35 7.91 10.69 10.45
CA VAL A 35 7.12 10.06 11.52
C VAL A 35 7.68 10.48 12.88
N ASN A 36 6.80 10.89 13.79
CA ASN A 36 7.10 11.39 15.14
C ASN A 36 8.14 12.54 15.17
N GLY A 37 8.28 13.27 14.06
CA GLY A 37 9.29 14.33 13.93
C GLY A 37 10.74 13.85 13.80
N GLU A 38 10.99 12.55 13.72
CA GLU A 38 12.33 11.96 13.78
C GLU A 38 12.66 11.07 12.57
N ILE A 39 11.73 10.22 12.14
CA ILE A 39 11.99 9.19 11.12
C ILE A 39 11.57 9.70 9.75
N LYS A 40 12.54 10.20 8.97
CA LYS A 40 12.29 10.65 7.60
C LYS A 40 12.26 9.45 6.65
N LEU A 41 11.16 9.33 5.88
CA LEU A 41 10.94 8.25 4.92
C LEU A 41 11.13 8.75 3.49
N VAL A 42 11.71 7.92 2.63
CA VAL A 42 11.83 8.18 1.18
C VAL A 42 10.48 7.88 0.54
N THR A 43 9.75 8.92 0.16
CA THR A 43 8.43 8.87 -0.47
C THR A 43 8.47 9.04 -1.99
N LYS A 44 9.63 9.45 -2.53
CA LYS A 44 9.86 9.71 -3.95
C LYS A 44 11.28 9.32 -4.33
N THR A 45 11.44 8.59 -5.44
CA THR A 45 12.77 8.23 -5.99
C THR A 45 12.67 7.96 -7.49
N ALA A 46 13.82 7.89 -8.16
CA ALA A 46 13.86 7.47 -9.57
C ALA A 46 13.28 6.06 -9.72
N ALA A 47 12.57 5.82 -10.81
CA ALA A 47 12.03 4.51 -11.11
C ALA A 47 13.16 3.47 -11.26
N PRO A 48 13.00 2.25 -10.70
CA PRO A 48 13.93 1.16 -10.96
C PRO A 48 13.97 0.80 -12.45
N ASP A 49 15.07 0.23 -12.92
CA ASP A 49 15.33 0.01 -14.34
C ASP A 49 14.21 -0.73 -15.09
N HIS A 50 13.57 -1.68 -14.45
CA HIS A 50 12.49 -2.46 -15.04
C HIS A 50 11.15 -1.66 -15.20
N LEU A 51 11.07 -0.43 -14.73
CA LEU A 51 9.92 0.46 -14.85
C LEU A 51 10.17 1.71 -15.71
N LYS A 52 11.40 1.95 -16.18
CA LYS A 52 11.77 3.18 -16.89
C LYS A 52 10.97 3.43 -18.17
N ASP A 53 10.43 2.37 -18.79
CA ASP A 53 9.56 2.51 -19.97
C ASP A 53 8.12 2.95 -19.61
N ALA A 54 7.74 2.85 -18.33
CA ALA A 54 6.40 3.19 -17.86
C ALA A 54 6.36 4.49 -17.07
N VAL A 55 7.36 4.74 -16.21
CA VAL A 55 7.44 5.94 -15.36
C VAL A 55 8.90 6.30 -15.09
N ASP A 56 9.21 7.59 -15.00
CA ASP A 56 10.56 8.09 -14.65
C ASP A 56 10.79 8.13 -13.14
N THR A 57 9.75 8.41 -12.40
CA THR A 57 9.79 8.60 -10.94
C THR A 57 8.69 7.79 -10.29
N ILE A 58 9.03 7.14 -9.18
CA ILE A 58 8.04 6.42 -8.36
C ILE A 58 7.74 7.21 -7.08
N TYR A 59 6.47 7.14 -6.68
CA TYR A 59 5.92 7.86 -5.55
C TYR A 59 5.22 6.90 -4.59
N SER A 60 5.45 7.07 -3.29
CA SER A 60 4.65 6.39 -2.28
C SER A 60 3.17 6.79 -2.39
N GLY A 61 2.29 5.84 -2.09
CA GLY A 61 0.85 6.10 -2.02
C GLY A 61 0.46 7.16 -0.97
N TRP A 62 1.32 7.48 0.01
CA TRP A 62 1.10 8.53 1.00
C TRP A 62 1.00 9.93 0.35
N LEU A 63 1.81 10.22 -0.67
CA LEU A 63 1.80 11.51 -1.37
C LEU A 63 0.46 11.83 -2.05
N PHE A 64 -0.36 10.82 -2.33
CA PHE A 64 -1.68 10.98 -2.95
C PHE A 64 -2.82 11.13 -1.93
N ARG A 65 -2.51 11.24 -0.65
CA ARG A 65 -3.53 11.37 0.41
C ARG A 65 -3.78 12.82 0.74
N GLU A 66 -5.00 13.09 1.23
CA GLU A 66 -5.34 14.40 1.78
C GLU A 66 -4.48 14.72 3.01
N THR A 67 -4.25 16.01 3.25
CA THR A 67 -3.39 16.51 4.33
C THR A 67 -3.75 15.94 5.71
N GLY A 68 -5.06 15.76 6.00
CA GLY A 68 -5.50 15.16 7.27
C GLY A 68 -5.05 13.72 7.43
N THR A 69 -5.17 12.90 6.37
CA THR A 69 -4.71 11.50 6.36
C THR A 69 -3.18 11.44 6.43
N GLN A 70 -2.49 12.33 5.72
CA GLN A 70 -1.03 12.45 5.79
C GLN A 70 -0.54 12.75 7.20
N ALA A 71 -1.13 13.76 7.85
CA ALA A 71 -0.78 14.16 9.21
C ALA A 71 -1.00 13.04 10.25
N MET A 72 -2.09 12.28 10.13
CA MET A 72 -2.35 11.15 11.02
C MET A 72 -1.29 10.03 10.89
N GLN A 73 -0.73 9.80 9.70
CA GLN A 73 0.34 8.81 9.53
C GLN A 73 1.69 9.30 10.06
N MET A 74 1.88 10.62 10.18
CA MET A 74 3.11 11.22 10.69
C MET A 74 3.25 11.15 12.21
N ASP A 75 2.20 10.75 12.92
CA ASP A 75 2.18 10.64 14.38
C ASP A 75 1.62 9.27 14.81
N ASP A 76 2.47 8.42 15.35
CA ASP A 76 2.11 7.08 15.80
C ASP A 76 1.03 7.09 16.88
N PHE A 77 0.95 8.15 17.70
CA PHE A 77 -0.08 8.24 18.75
C PHE A 77 -1.49 8.41 18.17
N VAL A 78 -1.63 9.09 17.04
CA VAL A 78 -2.94 9.30 16.41
C VAL A 78 -3.22 8.35 15.25
N ASN A 79 -2.22 7.59 14.80
CA ASN A 79 -2.38 6.58 13.74
C ASN A 79 -3.12 5.35 14.28
N PRO A 80 -4.40 5.12 13.92
CA PRO A 80 -5.17 4.01 14.47
C PRO A 80 -4.64 2.62 14.08
N GLY A 81 -3.83 2.54 13.04
CA GLY A 81 -3.17 1.28 12.61
C GLY A 81 -2.10 0.81 13.60
N MET A 82 -1.59 1.69 14.46
CA MET A 82 -0.62 1.31 15.48
C MET A 82 -1.21 0.35 16.51
N LEU A 83 -2.50 0.45 16.84
CA LEU A 83 -3.18 -0.51 17.71
C LEU A 83 -3.16 -1.94 17.15
N ASP A 84 -3.26 -2.10 15.82
CA ASP A 84 -3.13 -3.42 15.19
C ASP A 84 -1.67 -3.90 15.18
N ALA A 85 -0.68 -3.01 15.05
CA ALA A 85 0.73 -3.38 15.18
C ALA A 85 1.09 -3.80 16.62
N GLU A 86 0.59 -3.08 17.62
CA GLU A 86 0.76 -3.44 19.05
C GLU A 86 0.14 -4.80 19.36
N ALA A 87 -1.10 -5.04 18.93
CA ALA A 87 -1.73 -6.36 19.04
C ALA A 87 -0.93 -7.45 18.32
N GLY A 88 -0.29 -7.12 17.19
CA GLY A 88 0.61 -8.02 16.47
C GLY A 88 1.89 -8.34 17.26
N ILE A 89 2.45 -7.40 18.01
CA ILE A 89 3.57 -7.64 18.94
C ILE A 89 3.14 -8.58 20.07
N GLU A 90 1.93 -8.42 20.59
CA GLU A 90 1.38 -9.36 21.59
C GLU A 90 1.25 -10.78 21.01
N LEU A 91 0.69 -10.91 19.81
CA LEU A 91 0.58 -12.21 19.12
C LEU A 91 1.95 -12.82 18.81
N TYR A 92 2.96 -12.02 18.48
CA TYR A 92 4.33 -12.48 18.25
C TYR A 92 4.95 -13.11 19.50
N ASN A 93 4.63 -12.58 20.68
CA ASN A 93 5.12 -13.06 21.96
C ASN A 93 4.26 -14.16 22.58
N ALA A 94 3.01 -14.30 22.14
CA ALA A 94 2.07 -15.26 22.68
C ALA A 94 2.45 -16.70 22.32
N VAL A 95 2.46 -17.58 23.32
CA VAL A 95 2.62 -19.02 23.11
C VAL A 95 1.35 -19.58 22.50
N ASP A 96 1.49 -20.37 21.42
CA ASP A 96 0.38 -20.98 20.71
C ASP A 96 0.78 -22.36 20.15
N GLY A 97 -0.23 -23.17 19.83
CA GLY A 97 -0.05 -24.51 19.25
C GLY A 97 0.46 -25.55 20.24
N THR A 98 0.62 -26.78 19.72
CA THR A 98 0.95 -27.96 20.53
C THR A 98 2.40 -28.00 20.99
N GLU A 99 3.29 -27.25 20.34
CA GLU A 99 4.71 -27.20 20.66
C GLU A 99 5.05 -26.21 21.81
N GLY A 100 4.05 -25.45 22.30
CA GLY A 100 4.23 -24.51 23.40
C GLY A 100 5.23 -23.39 23.08
N LYS A 101 5.28 -22.94 21.81
CA LYS A 101 6.22 -21.93 21.33
C LYS A 101 5.50 -20.64 20.91
N SER A 102 6.25 -19.55 20.91
CA SER A 102 5.86 -18.29 20.28
C SER A 102 6.81 -17.97 19.12
N CYS A 103 6.52 -16.93 18.33
CA CYS A 103 7.49 -16.45 17.36
C CYS A 103 8.78 -16.01 18.04
N ALA A 104 8.68 -15.33 19.19
CA ALA A 104 9.81 -14.89 20.00
C ALA A 104 10.68 -16.05 20.52
N SER A 105 10.13 -17.25 20.70
CA SER A 105 10.90 -18.43 21.14
C SER A 105 12.04 -18.80 20.19
N CYS A 106 11.89 -18.50 18.90
CA CYS A 106 12.89 -18.78 17.87
C CYS A 106 13.58 -17.52 17.35
N HIS A 107 12.87 -16.39 17.29
CA HIS A 107 13.34 -15.15 16.67
C HIS A 107 13.82 -14.11 17.68
N GLY A 108 13.62 -14.33 18.99
CA GLY A 108 13.99 -13.38 20.04
C GLY A 108 13.12 -12.12 20.04
N ASP A 109 13.72 -11.01 20.41
CA ASP A 109 13.05 -9.70 20.37
C ASP A 109 12.64 -9.34 18.93
N ILE A 110 11.43 -8.82 18.77
CA ILE A 110 10.87 -8.52 17.46
C ILE A 110 11.69 -7.46 16.70
N ALA A 111 12.21 -6.46 17.42
CA ALA A 111 12.98 -5.37 16.81
C ALA A 111 14.32 -5.85 16.24
N GLU A 112 14.89 -6.92 16.81
CA GLU A 112 16.13 -7.53 16.36
C GLU A 112 15.83 -8.61 15.28
N GLY A 113 14.92 -9.54 15.62
CA GLY A 113 14.64 -10.74 14.81
C GLY A 113 13.88 -10.47 13.52
N MET A 114 13.10 -9.38 13.46
CA MET A 114 12.26 -9.04 12.31
C MET A 114 12.75 -7.81 11.52
N LYS A 115 13.88 -7.23 11.92
CA LYS A 115 14.44 -6.03 11.29
C LYS A 115 14.68 -6.23 9.80
N GLY A 116 14.18 -5.30 8.99
CA GLY A 116 14.38 -5.25 7.54
C GLY A 116 13.63 -6.32 6.73
N LEU A 117 12.93 -7.27 7.38
CA LEU A 117 12.30 -8.38 6.65
C LEU A 117 11.24 -7.90 5.66
N ARG A 118 10.40 -6.91 6.00
CA ARG A 118 9.36 -6.41 5.09
C ARG A 118 9.94 -5.80 3.81
N ALA A 119 11.14 -5.26 3.86
CA ALA A 119 11.79 -4.61 2.73
C ALA A 119 12.15 -5.58 1.58
N VAL A 120 12.26 -6.88 1.86
CA VAL A 120 12.70 -7.89 0.89
C VAL A 120 11.63 -8.93 0.54
N TYR A 121 10.41 -8.79 1.07
CA TYR A 121 9.30 -9.70 0.76
C TYR A 121 8.38 -9.14 -0.33
N PRO A 122 7.81 -10.00 -1.22
CA PRO A 122 7.97 -11.47 -1.32
C PRO A 122 9.38 -11.88 -1.73
N LYS A 123 9.82 -13.08 -1.29
CA LYS A 123 11.15 -13.59 -1.61
C LYS A 123 11.16 -15.09 -1.87
N TRP A 124 12.23 -15.57 -2.52
CA TRP A 124 12.47 -16.99 -2.68
C TRP A 124 12.73 -17.68 -1.34
N ASN A 125 12.10 -18.82 -1.15
CA ASN A 125 12.38 -19.73 -0.04
C ASN A 125 13.04 -20.99 -0.60
N GLU A 126 14.33 -21.19 -0.28
CA GLU A 126 15.12 -22.31 -0.80
C GLU A 126 14.56 -23.67 -0.35
N ALA A 127 14.12 -23.78 0.91
CA ALA A 127 13.65 -25.05 1.46
C ALA A 127 12.34 -25.53 0.81
N ALA A 128 11.49 -24.59 0.42
CA ALA A 128 10.23 -24.88 -0.24
C ALA A 128 10.32 -24.79 -1.77
N SER A 129 11.41 -24.25 -2.30
CA SER A 129 11.60 -24.02 -3.75
C SER A 129 10.46 -23.20 -4.37
N GLU A 130 10.01 -22.15 -3.67
CA GLU A 130 8.90 -21.29 -4.08
C GLU A 130 9.11 -19.84 -3.64
N VAL A 131 8.42 -18.91 -4.30
CA VAL A 131 8.26 -17.54 -3.81
C VAL A 131 7.26 -17.53 -2.67
N ARG A 132 7.62 -16.92 -1.55
CA ARG A 132 6.75 -16.74 -0.39
C ARG A 132 6.47 -15.28 -0.09
N THR A 133 5.21 -14.98 0.19
CA THR A 133 4.82 -13.74 0.84
C THR A 133 5.10 -13.82 2.34
N MET A 134 4.98 -12.71 3.05
CA MET A 134 5.15 -12.68 4.51
C MET A 134 4.09 -13.56 5.20
N GLU A 135 2.84 -13.53 4.72
CA GLU A 135 1.73 -14.31 5.25
C GLU A 135 1.96 -15.82 5.12
N MET A 136 2.50 -16.26 3.98
CA MET A 136 2.89 -17.67 3.78
C MET A 136 3.96 -18.09 4.78
N GLN A 137 4.97 -17.23 4.98
CA GLN A 137 6.07 -17.54 5.91
C GLN A 137 5.58 -17.59 7.36
N VAL A 138 4.67 -16.70 7.75
CA VAL A 138 4.04 -16.73 9.08
C VAL A 138 3.31 -18.05 9.30
N ASN A 139 2.48 -18.47 8.34
CA ASN A 139 1.73 -19.72 8.44
C ASN A 139 2.63 -20.95 8.42
N ASP A 140 3.67 -20.98 7.60
CA ASP A 140 4.66 -22.07 7.62
C ASP A 140 5.29 -22.24 9.02
N CYS A 141 5.68 -21.13 9.67
CA CYS A 141 6.23 -21.18 11.02
C CYS A 141 5.18 -21.66 12.04
N ARG A 142 3.92 -21.19 11.93
CA ARG A 142 2.83 -21.61 12.80
C ARG A 142 2.59 -23.11 12.73
N GLU A 143 2.44 -23.63 11.52
CA GLU A 143 2.14 -25.05 11.29
C GLU A 143 3.33 -25.96 11.62
N THR A 144 4.53 -25.63 11.08
CA THR A 144 5.67 -26.56 11.13
C THR A 144 6.53 -26.44 12.37
N ARG A 145 6.51 -25.30 13.11
CA ARG A 145 7.37 -25.02 14.26
C ARG A 145 6.62 -24.88 15.57
N MET A 146 5.36 -24.42 15.50
CA MET A 146 4.53 -24.17 16.67
C MET A 146 3.47 -25.25 16.84
N GLY A 147 3.12 -26.00 15.80
CA GLY A 147 1.98 -26.92 15.78
C GLY A 147 0.66 -26.17 15.98
N ALA A 148 0.56 -24.95 15.47
CA ALA A 148 -0.57 -24.07 15.59
C ALA A 148 -1.35 -24.01 14.28
N GLU A 149 -2.67 -23.80 14.34
CA GLU A 149 -3.50 -23.60 13.18
C GLU A 149 -3.06 -22.36 12.37
N PRO A 150 -3.03 -22.44 11.03
CA PRO A 150 -2.69 -21.30 10.20
C PRO A 150 -3.77 -20.22 10.30
N TYR A 151 -3.34 -18.95 10.28
CA TYR A 151 -4.27 -17.86 10.14
C TYR A 151 -4.84 -17.80 8.71
N LYS A 152 -6.12 -17.43 8.58
CA LYS A 152 -6.65 -17.10 7.24
C LYS A 152 -5.82 -15.96 6.65
N TYR A 153 -5.50 -16.07 5.37
CA TYR A 153 -4.55 -15.17 4.67
C TYR A 153 -4.86 -13.68 4.85
N ILE A 154 -6.12 -13.30 4.88
CA ILE A 154 -6.58 -11.92 5.10
C ILE A 154 -7.35 -11.76 6.43
N SER A 155 -7.04 -12.55 7.46
CA SER A 155 -7.63 -12.35 8.78
C SER A 155 -7.03 -11.14 9.49
N ARG A 156 -7.68 -10.72 10.56
CA ARG A 156 -7.18 -9.62 11.40
C ARG A 156 -5.86 -10.00 12.06
N GLU A 157 -5.76 -11.19 12.62
CA GLU A 157 -4.56 -11.71 13.29
C GLU A 157 -3.36 -11.74 12.34
N MET A 158 -3.56 -12.22 11.10
CA MET A 158 -2.52 -12.18 10.09
C MET A 158 -2.09 -10.74 9.78
N GLY A 159 -3.07 -9.84 9.61
CA GLY A 159 -2.78 -8.40 9.38
C GLY A 159 -2.02 -7.77 10.55
N GLN A 160 -2.34 -8.13 11.79
CA GLN A 160 -1.68 -7.64 12.99
C GLN A 160 -0.22 -8.12 13.06
N ILE A 161 0.03 -9.40 12.87
CA ILE A 161 1.40 -9.97 12.85
C ILE A 161 2.23 -9.32 11.75
N VAL A 162 1.71 -9.23 10.53
CA VAL A 162 2.46 -8.63 9.41
C VAL A 162 2.67 -7.13 9.62
N SER A 163 1.75 -6.42 10.29
CA SER A 163 1.94 -5.02 10.67
C SER A 163 3.06 -4.84 11.69
N ALA A 164 3.09 -5.71 12.72
CA ALA A 164 4.15 -5.71 13.72
C ALA A 164 5.53 -5.95 13.10
N VAL A 165 5.65 -6.91 12.18
CA VAL A 165 6.89 -7.19 11.43
C VAL A 165 7.25 -6.02 10.49
N SER A 166 6.27 -5.43 9.80
CA SER A 166 6.49 -4.30 8.90
C SER A 166 6.99 -3.07 9.64
N LEU A 167 6.53 -2.85 10.88
CA LEU A 167 6.99 -1.77 11.74
C LEU A 167 8.50 -1.87 12.01
N GLN A 168 9.06 -3.09 12.14
CA GLN A 168 10.50 -3.30 12.35
C GLN A 168 11.35 -3.03 11.09
N SER A 169 10.70 -2.77 9.96
CA SER A 169 11.37 -2.41 8.71
C SER A 169 11.12 -0.95 8.29
N ARG A 170 10.48 -0.15 9.15
CA ARG A 170 10.16 1.25 8.86
C ARG A 170 11.42 2.03 8.50
N GLY A 171 11.40 2.72 7.36
CA GLY A 171 12.53 3.50 6.84
C GLY A 171 13.50 2.71 5.97
N GLU A 172 13.53 1.38 6.09
CA GLU A 172 14.39 0.56 5.22
C GLU A 172 13.94 0.66 3.76
N PRO A 173 14.87 0.73 2.79
CA PRO A 173 14.52 0.76 1.39
C PRO A 173 13.95 -0.58 0.94
N VAL A 174 12.82 -0.56 0.25
CA VAL A 174 12.29 -1.75 -0.45
C VAL A 174 13.34 -2.23 -1.44
N ASN A 175 13.64 -3.53 -1.38
CA ASN A 175 14.65 -4.19 -2.22
C ASN A 175 14.23 -5.63 -2.55
N VAL A 176 13.18 -5.75 -3.33
CA VAL A 176 12.62 -7.04 -3.75
C VAL A 176 13.32 -7.53 -5.01
N ALA A 177 13.79 -8.77 -5.00
CA ALA A 177 14.46 -9.40 -6.13
C ALA A 177 13.51 -9.58 -7.33
N ILE A 178 14.06 -9.45 -8.54
CA ILE A 178 13.33 -9.60 -9.81
C ILE A 178 13.95 -10.67 -10.73
N ASP A 179 15.09 -11.19 -10.36
CA ASP A 179 15.91 -12.12 -11.15
C ASP A 179 16.23 -13.39 -10.37
N GLY A 180 17.08 -14.24 -10.94
CA GLY A 180 17.42 -15.53 -10.32
C GLY A 180 16.20 -16.43 -10.18
N PRO A 181 16.04 -17.11 -9.02
CA PRO A 181 14.95 -18.10 -8.84
C PRO A 181 13.55 -17.49 -8.83
N VAL A 182 13.40 -16.16 -8.60
CA VAL A 182 12.10 -15.49 -8.62
C VAL A 182 11.66 -15.06 -10.03
N ALA A 183 12.53 -15.08 -11.03
CA ALA A 183 12.31 -14.45 -12.33
C ALA A 183 11.04 -14.93 -13.05
N ALA A 184 10.76 -16.24 -13.00
CA ALA A 184 9.55 -16.79 -13.64
C ALA A 184 8.27 -16.28 -12.97
N THR A 185 8.22 -16.28 -11.64
CA THR A 185 7.08 -15.76 -10.86
C THR A 185 6.93 -14.25 -11.05
N TRP A 186 8.04 -13.53 -11.10
CA TRP A 186 8.03 -12.08 -11.36
C TRP A 186 7.47 -11.77 -12.76
N ALA A 187 7.89 -12.52 -13.80
CA ALA A 187 7.38 -12.34 -15.16
C ALA A 187 5.87 -12.62 -15.26
N GLN A 188 5.37 -13.66 -14.57
CA GLN A 188 3.94 -13.93 -14.45
C GLN A 188 3.19 -12.77 -13.76
N GLY A 189 3.75 -12.22 -12.68
CA GLY A 189 3.17 -11.06 -11.98
C GLY A 189 3.11 -9.83 -12.86
N LYS A 190 4.16 -9.58 -13.68
CA LYS A 190 4.18 -8.52 -14.68
C LYS A 190 3.09 -8.71 -15.72
N GLU A 191 2.93 -9.90 -16.27
CA GLU A 191 1.86 -10.21 -17.23
C GLU A 191 0.48 -9.93 -16.63
N LEU A 192 0.22 -10.41 -15.41
CA LEU A 192 -1.06 -10.16 -14.71
C LEU A 192 -1.31 -8.67 -14.49
N TYR A 193 -0.28 -7.88 -14.19
CA TYR A 193 -0.41 -6.45 -13.94
C TYR A 193 -0.87 -5.67 -15.19
N TYR A 194 -0.44 -6.08 -16.38
CA TYR A 194 -0.80 -5.45 -17.65
C TYR A 194 -2.00 -6.11 -18.35
N THR A 195 -2.42 -7.30 -17.89
CA THR A 195 -3.58 -7.99 -18.46
C THR A 195 -4.87 -7.25 -18.14
N ARG A 196 -5.62 -6.89 -19.18
CA ARG A 196 -6.94 -6.25 -19.06
C ARG A 196 -7.98 -7.30 -18.68
N THR A 197 -8.82 -6.97 -17.72
CA THR A 197 -9.81 -7.92 -17.15
C THR A 197 -11.16 -7.27 -16.93
N GLY A 198 -12.15 -8.12 -16.79
CA GLY A 198 -13.51 -7.72 -16.43
C GLY A 198 -14.27 -7.02 -17.56
N ILE A 199 -15.53 -6.70 -17.27
CA ILE A 199 -16.43 -6.03 -18.24
C ILE A 199 -15.93 -4.62 -18.58
N LEU A 200 -15.19 -3.99 -17.65
CA LEU A 200 -14.63 -2.65 -17.88
C LEU A 200 -13.33 -2.67 -18.69
N ASP A 201 -12.80 -3.85 -18.99
CA ASP A 201 -11.58 -4.02 -19.80
C ASP A 201 -10.42 -3.15 -19.28
N LEU A 202 -10.10 -3.26 -17.98
CA LEU A 202 -9.04 -2.49 -17.32
C LEU A 202 -7.96 -3.42 -16.75
N SER A 203 -6.72 -2.96 -16.80
CA SER A 203 -5.58 -3.57 -16.12
C SER A 203 -5.17 -2.76 -14.88
N CYS A 204 -4.22 -3.27 -14.08
CA CYS A 204 -3.62 -2.50 -13.00
C CYS A 204 -2.94 -1.24 -13.55
N ALA A 205 -2.23 -1.36 -14.67
CA ALA A 205 -1.56 -0.24 -15.35
C ALA A 205 -2.55 0.85 -15.77
N SER A 206 -3.76 0.50 -16.20
CA SER A 206 -4.78 1.48 -16.61
C SER A 206 -5.11 2.49 -15.50
N CYS A 207 -5.06 2.08 -14.23
CA CYS A 207 -5.27 2.98 -13.10
C CYS A 207 -3.96 3.55 -12.55
N HIS A 208 -2.93 2.72 -12.41
CA HIS A 208 -1.74 3.03 -11.63
C HIS A 208 -0.54 3.58 -12.45
N GLU A 209 -0.61 3.52 -13.78
CA GLU A 209 0.38 4.15 -14.67
C GLU A 209 -0.26 5.23 -15.55
N GLU A 210 -1.39 4.91 -16.21
CA GLU A 210 -2.02 5.83 -17.15
C GLU A 210 -2.83 6.93 -16.46
N ASN A 211 -3.35 6.68 -15.24
CA ASN A 211 -4.31 7.54 -14.55
C ASN A 211 -3.95 7.88 -13.10
N TYR A 212 -2.72 7.63 -12.63
CA TYR A 212 -2.33 8.07 -11.28
C TYR A 212 -2.44 9.60 -11.16
N GLY A 213 -2.75 10.07 -9.96
CA GLY A 213 -3.03 11.49 -9.68
C GLY A 213 -4.47 11.90 -9.98
N ASN A 214 -5.21 11.17 -10.81
CA ASN A 214 -6.62 11.45 -11.07
C ASN A 214 -7.51 10.94 -9.93
N MET A 215 -8.67 11.58 -9.78
CA MET A 215 -9.68 11.15 -8.81
C MET A 215 -10.41 9.90 -9.28
N ILE A 216 -10.59 8.95 -8.36
CA ILE A 216 -11.55 7.88 -8.48
C ILE A 216 -12.51 7.94 -7.29
N ARG A 217 -13.77 8.32 -7.52
CA ARG A 217 -14.71 8.65 -6.44
C ARG A 217 -14.15 9.78 -5.56
N ALA A 218 -14.00 9.57 -4.27
CA ALA A 218 -13.48 10.56 -3.31
C ALA A 218 -11.99 10.32 -2.95
N ASP A 219 -11.23 9.60 -3.78
CA ASP A 219 -9.84 9.27 -3.49
C ASP A 219 -8.96 9.43 -4.74
N HIS A 220 -7.68 9.75 -4.58
CA HIS A 220 -6.75 9.82 -5.69
C HIS A 220 -6.15 8.45 -6.01
N LEU A 221 -6.06 8.14 -7.30
CA LEU A 221 -5.28 7.00 -7.76
C LEU A 221 -3.79 7.26 -7.51
N SER A 222 -3.15 6.37 -6.76
CA SER A 222 -1.69 6.36 -6.62
C SER A 222 -1.05 5.53 -7.73
N GLN A 223 0.29 5.51 -7.80
CA GLN A 223 1.02 4.59 -8.69
C GLN A 223 0.95 3.12 -8.26
N GLY A 224 0.18 2.77 -7.22
CA GLY A 224 -0.04 1.40 -6.78
C GLY A 224 1.10 0.76 -6.00
N GLN A 225 2.06 1.55 -5.52
CA GLN A 225 3.15 1.03 -4.70
C GLN A 225 2.63 0.45 -3.39
N ILE A 226 3.20 -0.68 -2.95
CA ILE A 226 2.77 -1.40 -1.74
C ILE A 226 3.77 -1.32 -0.58
N ASN A 227 4.71 -0.39 -0.64
CA ASN A 227 5.69 -0.12 0.42
C ASN A 227 5.06 0.28 1.76
N GLY A 228 3.80 0.70 1.77
CA GLY A 228 3.02 1.03 2.96
C GLY A 228 2.17 -0.12 3.53
N PHE A 229 2.13 -1.29 2.88
CA PHE A 229 1.28 -2.40 3.35
C PHE A 229 1.95 -3.22 4.46
N PRO A 230 1.12 -3.74 5.42
CA PRO A 230 -0.33 -3.59 5.57
C PRO A 230 -0.76 -2.15 5.84
N VAL A 231 -1.96 -1.77 5.41
CA VAL A 231 -2.49 -0.41 5.58
C VAL A 231 -3.74 -0.41 6.45
N TYR A 232 -3.84 0.54 7.37
CA TYR A 232 -5.11 0.84 8.02
C TYR A 232 -5.94 1.72 7.09
N ARG A 233 -7.17 1.31 6.81
CA ARG A 233 -8.07 2.08 5.95
C ARG A 233 -9.18 2.73 6.77
N LEU A 234 -9.27 4.06 6.67
CA LEU A 234 -10.27 4.86 7.38
C LEU A 234 -11.70 4.49 6.97
N ASN A 235 -11.93 4.16 5.70
CA ASN A 235 -13.25 3.88 5.17
C ASN A 235 -13.87 2.56 5.68
N ASN A 236 -13.08 1.62 6.17
CA ASN A 236 -13.55 0.36 6.75
C ASN A 236 -13.03 0.08 8.15
N ALA A 237 -12.25 1.02 8.71
CA ALA A 237 -11.72 1.00 10.08
C ALA A 237 -11.00 -0.30 10.45
N LYS A 238 -10.17 -0.83 9.55
CA LYS A 238 -9.39 -2.05 9.79
C LYS A 238 -8.07 -2.06 9.03
N ILE A 239 -7.16 -2.95 9.48
CA ILE A 239 -5.94 -3.27 8.74
C ILE A 239 -6.30 -4.10 7.49
N ASN A 240 -5.71 -3.76 6.35
CA ASN A 240 -5.91 -4.45 5.08
C ASN A 240 -4.55 -4.91 4.54
N GLN A 241 -4.49 -6.19 4.16
CA GLN A 241 -3.33 -6.78 3.50
C GLN A 241 -3.37 -6.58 1.99
N VAL A 242 -2.25 -6.84 1.32
CA VAL A 242 -2.08 -6.65 -0.13
C VAL A 242 -3.13 -7.41 -0.94
N HIS A 243 -3.35 -8.70 -0.65
CA HIS A 243 -4.30 -9.52 -1.40
C HIS A 243 -5.77 -9.10 -1.17
N ASP A 244 -6.12 -8.53 -0.01
CA ASP A 244 -7.45 -7.93 0.20
C ASP A 244 -7.64 -6.71 -0.73
N ARG A 245 -6.58 -5.90 -0.92
CA ARG A 245 -6.61 -4.79 -1.87
C ARG A 245 -6.71 -5.27 -3.31
N PHE A 246 -5.94 -6.28 -3.72
CA PHE A 246 -6.01 -6.85 -5.07
C PHE A 246 -7.41 -7.36 -5.40
N LYS A 247 -8.04 -8.10 -4.47
CA LYS A 247 -9.46 -8.53 -4.62
C LYS A 247 -10.38 -7.35 -4.92
N GLY A 248 -10.21 -6.25 -4.18
CA GLY A 248 -10.99 -5.04 -4.37
C GLY A 248 -10.80 -4.46 -5.77
N CYS A 249 -9.56 -4.31 -6.22
CA CYS A 249 -9.23 -3.76 -7.53
C CYS A 249 -9.79 -4.63 -8.68
N VAL A 250 -9.57 -5.95 -8.64
CA VAL A 250 -10.09 -6.89 -9.66
C VAL A 250 -11.61 -6.85 -9.70
N ARG A 251 -12.29 -6.89 -8.55
CA ARG A 251 -13.76 -6.75 -8.49
C ARG A 251 -14.24 -5.42 -9.09
N ASP A 252 -13.50 -4.33 -8.86
CA ASP A 252 -13.86 -3.00 -9.37
C ASP A 252 -13.78 -2.92 -10.91
N THR A 253 -13.00 -3.81 -11.58
CA THR A 253 -13.04 -3.99 -13.05
C THR A 253 -14.23 -4.82 -13.54
N ARG A 254 -15.08 -5.31 -12.63
CA ARG A 254 -16.17 -6.26 -12.91
C ARG A 254 -15.68 -7.63 -13.37
N ALA A 255 -14.53 -8.06 -12.88
CA ALA A 255 -13.99 -9.39 -13.05
C ALA A 255 -14.21 -10.25 -11.81
N GLU A 256 -14.20 -11.58 -12.01
CA GLU A 256 -14.03 -12.53 -10.92
C GLU A 256 -12.60 -12.45 -10.39
N THR A 257 -12.46 -12.45 -9.06
CA THR A 257 -11.16 -12.27 -8.40
C THR A 257 -10.51 -13.61 -8.07
N TYR A 258 -9.17 -13.61 -8.03
CA TYR A 258 -8.41 -14.72 -7.46
C TYR A 258 -8.55 -14.79 -5.94
N ASN A 259 -8.30 -15.97 -5.38
CA ASN A 259 -8.29 -16.17 -3.93
C ASN A 259 -7.01 -15.58 -3.30
N PRO A 260 -7.10 -15.02 -2.09
CA PRO A 260 -5.91 -14.67 -1.32
C PRO A 260 -4.99 -15.88 -1.12
N GLY A 261 -3.70 -15.71 -1.36
CA GLY A 261 -2.71 -16.78 -1.30
C GLY A 261 -2.62 -17.64 -2.57
N SER A 262 -3.39 -17.34 -3.63
CA SER A 262 -3.23 -18.03 -4.91
C SER A 262 -1.91 -17.69 -5.59
N SER A 263 -1.45 -18.56 -6.48
CA SER A 263 -0.22 -18.36 -7.27
C SER A 263 -0.24 -17.05 -8.07
N GLU A 264 -1.41 -16.67 -8.59
CA GLU A 264 -1.61 -15.44 -9.35
C GLU A 264 -1.40 -14.20 -8.46
N PHE A 265 -1.97 -14.19 -7.26
CA PHE A 265 -1.79 -13.07 -6.35
C PHE A 265 -0.41 -13.01 -5.71
N ILE A 266 0.26 -14.16 -5.49
CA ILE A 266 1.66 -14.20 -5.06
C ILE A 266 2.57 -13.61 -6.15
N ALA A 267 2.37 -14.01 -7.40
CA ALA A 267 3.13 -13.48 -8.54
C ALA A 267 2.88 -11.97 -8.72
N LEU A 268 1.61 -11.54 -8.64
CA LEU A 268 1.25 -10.14 -8.72
C LEU A 268 1.86 -9.32 -7.56
N GLU A 269 1.86 -9.85 -6.32
CA GLU A 269 2.49 -9.19 -5.17
C GLU A 269 3.99 -9.02 -5.37
N LEU A 270 4.69 -10.07 -5.85
CA LEU A 270 6.13 -9.98 -6.14
C LEU A 270 6.44 -8.87 -7.15
N TYR A 271 5.69 -8.82 -8.25
CA TYR A 271 5.87 -7.77 -9.26
C TYR A 271 5.56 -6.38 -8.69
N VAL A 272 4.42 -6.21 -8.03
CA VAL A 272 4.00 -4.91 -7.49
C VAL A 272 4.93 -4.44 -6.36
N ALA A 273 5.44 -5.35 -5.53
CA ALA A 273 6.42 -5.01 -4.50
C ALA A 273 7.73 -4.47 -5.13
N SER A 274 8.23 -5.12 -6.18
CA SER A 274 9.45 -4.69 -6.88
C SER A 274 9.31 -3.32 -7.55
N ARG A 275 8.08 -2.89 -7.88
CA ARG A 275 7.81 -1.55 -8.41
C ARG A 275 8.14 -0.44 -7.41
N GLY A 276 8.11 -0.77 -6.12
CA GLY A 276 8.46 0.14 -5.02
C GLY A 276 9.93 0.13 -4.61
N ASN A 277 10.81 -0.59 -5.33
CA ASN A 277 12.23 -0.66 -4.97
C ASN A 277 12.86 0.73 -4.88
N GLY A 278 13.50 1.01 -3.72
CA GLY A 278 14.09 2.30 -3.40
C GLY A 278 13.20 3.24 -2.58
N LEU A 279 11.87 3.04 -2.51
CA LEU A 279 11.02 3.72 -1.54
C LEU A 279 11.21 3.12 -0.15
N SER A 280 11.03 3.93 0.91
CA SER A 280 11.04 3.39 2.26
C SER A 280 9.82 2.52 2.54
N VAL A 281 10.00 1.42 3.29
CA VAL A 281 8.89 0.76 3.99
C VAL A 281 8.28 1.76 4.97
N GLU A 282 6.98 1.99 4.88
CA GLU A 282 6.32 2.99 5.75
C GLU A 282 6.01 2.46 7.15
N GLY A 283 6.09 1.14 7.35
CA GLY A 283 5.62 0.49 8.57
C GLY A 283 4.11 0.34 8.52
N VAL A 284 3.36 0.83 9.53
CA VAL A 284 1.90 0.83 9.48
C VAL A 284 1.43 2.12 8.83
N SER A 285 0.95 2.05 7.60
CA SER A 285 0.48 3.21 6.88
C SER A 285 -1.03 3.42 6.99
N LEU A 286 -1.46 4.66 6.70
CA LEU A 286 -2.85 5.08 6.75
C LEU A 286 -3.33 5.46 5.35
N ARG A 287 -4.53 5.00 4.98
CA ARG A 287 -5.19 5.32 3.70
C ARG A 287 -6.69 5.54 3.91
N ASN A 288 -7.35 6.17 2.96
CA ASN A 288 -8.80 6.43 2.99
C ASN A 288 -9.63 5.16 2.85
#